data_2f48d805087b9428f9937335b4d8124d
#
_entry.id   2f48d805087b9428f9937335b4d8124d
#
_cell.length_a   1.000
_cell.length_b   1.000
_cell.length_c   1.000
_cell.angle_alpha   90.00
_cell.angle_beta   90.00
_cell.angle_gamma   90.00
#
_symmetry.space_group_name_H-M   'P 1'
#
loop_
_entity.id
_entity.type
_entity.pdbx_description
1 polymer ?
#
loop_
_entity_poly.entity_id
_entity_poly.type
_entity_poly.pdbx_seq_one_letter_code
_entity_poly.pdbx_strand_id
1 'polypeptide(L)'
;MMPEQAAGQNKSAGFHSYTCKTVLALKNNLLYDLALAPNIEVELPLGKRWSLNVEYKCPWWSDSEHGFCYQLISGGTEARYWLGNRHTRGRLSGHFLGIYAEGGTYDFQLEKKQGYRGKYYAAAGMAYGYVHSLARHLAIEFSVGIGYLDTEYRKYISYGNDLVWASSGKYHFVGPTKAKVSLVWLLTSGR
;
A
#
# COMPACT_ATOMS: atom_id res chain seq x y z
N MET A 1 -6.21 -56.44 53.45
CA MET A 1 -6.05 -56.65 52.01
C MET A 1 -6.67 -55.37 51.35
N MET A 2 -5.85 -54.35 51.09
CA MET A 2 -6.27 -53.10 50.48
C MET A 2 -5.85 -53.13 49.01
N PRO A 3 -6.68 -52.71 48.05
CA PRO A 3 -6.23 -52.57 46.69
C PRO A 3 -5.57 -51.20 46.47
N GLU A 4 -4.47 -51.28 45.83
CA GLU A 4 -3.59 -50.21 45.36
C GLU A 4 -4.28 -49.36 44.29
N GLN A 5 -4.36 -48.04 44.52
CA GLN A 5 -4.85 -47.10 43.53
C GLN A 5 -3.73 -46.79 42.52
N ALA A 6 -3.89 -47.17 41.30
CA ALA A 6 -3.07 -46.78 40.18
C ALA A 6 -3.29 -45.29 39.85
N ALA A 7 -2.25 -44.48 40.11
CA ALA A 7 -2.22 -43.09 39.71
C ALA A 7 -2.06 -43.00 38.18
N GLY A 8 -3.12 -42.58 37.49
CA GLY A 8 -3.09 -42.28 36.08
C GLY A 8 -2.22 -41.03 35.83
N GLN A 9 -1.10 -41.19 35.18
CA GLN A 9 -0.27 -40.13 34.66
C GLN A 9 -1.00 -39.43 33.51
N ASN A 10 -1.54 -38.26 33.84
CA ASN A 10 -2.08 -37.36 32.84
C ASN A 10 -0.91 -36.71 32.05
N LYS A 11 -0.57 -37.29 30.91
CA LYS A 11 0.35 -36.68 29.95
C LYS A 11 -0.36 -35.45 29.34
N SER A 12 -0.14 -34.31 29.95
CA SER A 12 -0.45 -33.02 29.31
C SER A 12 0.40 -32.92 28.03
N ALA A 13 -0.25 -33.13 26.90
CA ALA A 13 0.33 -32.85 25.60
C ALA A 13 0.72 -31.36 25.57
N GLY A 14 2.01 -31.10 25.65
CA GLY A 14 2.57 -29.77 25.51
C GLY A 14 2.19 -29.23 24.14
N PHE A 15 1.24 -28.32 24.13
CA PHE A 15 0.89 -27.53 22.94
C PHE A 15 2.08 -26.62 22.66
N HIS A 16 3.01 -27.09 21.82
CA HIS A 16 4.06 -26.24 21.29
C HIS A 16 3.40 -25.14 20.45
N SER A 17 3.19 -23.99 21.06
CA SER A 17 2.81 -22.77 20.38
C SER A 17 3.95 -22.37 19.44
N TYR A 18 3.88 -22.81 18.19
CA TYR A 18 4.77 -22.35 17.15
C TYR A 18 4.46 -20.87 16.91
N THR A 19 5.27 -20.00 17.46
CA THR A 19 5.17 -18.56 17.26
C THR A 19 5.67 -18.23 15.86
N CYS A 20 4.80 -18.38 14.85
CA CYS A 20 5.09 -17.96 13.50
C CYS A 20 5.32 -16.44 13.49
N LYS A 21 6.54 -16.04 13.17
CA LYS A 21 6.92 -14.63 13.09
C LYS A 21 6.76 -14.15 11.67
N THR A 22 5.88 -13.18 11.43
CA THR A 22 5.79 -12.52 10.13
C THR A 22 7.12 -11.86 9.79
N VAL A 23 7.67 -12.17 8.62
CA VAL A 23 8.95 -11.64 8.11
C VAL A 23 8.75 -10.61 7.03
N LEU A 24 7.65 -10.72 6.27
CA LEU A 24 7.33 -9.87 5.13
C LEU A 24 5.82 -9.89 4.90
N ALA A 25 5.26 -8.79 4.41
CA ALA A 25 3.93 -8.77 3.81
C ALA A 25 4.01 -8.29 2.37
N LEU A 26 3.36 -9.02 1.46
CA LEU A 26 3.07 -8.57 0.11
C LEU A 26 1.65 -8.03 0.09
N LYS A 27 1.44 -6.91 -0.62
CA LYS A 27 0.15 -6.25 -0.66
C LYS A 27 -0.19 -5.80 -2.07
N ASN A 28 -1.49 -5.74 -2.32
CA ASN A 28 -2.06 -5.19 -3.52
C ASN A 28 -3.21 -4.27 -3.13
N ASN A 29 -3.21 -3.04 -3.64
CA ASN A 29 -4.26 -2.06 -3.34
C ASN A 29 -5.40 -2.19 -4.35
N LEU A 30 -6.53 -2.70 -3.88
CA LEU A 30 -7.71 -2.95 -4.68
C LEU A 30 -8.34 -1.68 -5.28
N LEU A 31 -8.15 -0.51 -4.66
CA LEU A 31 -8.62 0.76 -5.23
C LEU A 31 -7.85 1.12 -6.51
N TYR A 32 -6.55 0.82 -6.56
CA TYR A 32 -5.77 1.01 -7.78
C TYR A 32 -6.11 -0.02 -8.85
N ASP A 33 -6.43 -1.25 -8.46
CA ASP A 33 -6.89 -2.27 -9.42
C ASP A 33 -8.22 -1.86 -10.08
N LEU A 34 -9.16 -1.31 -9.30
CA LEU A 34 -10.40 -0.73 -9.84
C LEU A 34 -10.13 0.43 -10.79
N ALA A 35 -9.05 1.17 -10.58
CA ALA A 35 -8.59 2.24 -11.48
C ALA A 35 -7.70 1.72 -12.61
N LEU A 36 -7.63 0.40 -12.84
CA LEU A 36 -6.76 -0.26 -13.83
C LEU A 36 -5.28 0.13 -13.68
N ALA A 37 -4.83 0.35 -12.45
CA ALA A 37 -3.46 0.70 -12.11
C ALA A 37 -2.74 -0.47 -11.40
N PRO A 38 -2.03 -1.33 -12.13
CA PRO A 38 -1.23 -2.39 -11.53
C PRO A 38 -0.31 -1.83 -10.45
N ASN A 39 -0.33 -2.47 -9.28
CA ASN A 39 0.40 -2.00 -8.12
C ASN A 39 0.87 -3.17 -7.27
N ILE A 40 1.94 -2.94 -6.56
CA ILE A 40 2.48 -3.90 -5.59
C ILE A 40 3.08 -3.13 -4.41
N GLU A 41 2.90 -3.68 -3.23
CA GLU A 41 3.51 -3.15 -2.01
C GLU A 41 4.21 -4.27 -1.24
N VAL A 42 5.31 -3.90 -0.59
CA VAL A 42 6.09 -4.78 0.27
C VAL A 42 6.26 -4.11 1.62
N GLU A 43 5.87 -4.79 2.70
CA GLU A 43 6.05 -4.29 4.05
C GLU A 43 6.97 -5.19 4.86
N LEU A 44 8.01 -4.57 5.43
CA LEU A 44 9.03 -5.19 6.27
C LEU A 44 8.84 -4.78 7.74
N PRO A 45 8.61 -5.72 8.65
CA PRO A 45 8.55 -5.39 10.08
C PRO A 45 9.95 -5.09 10.62
N LEU A 46 10.14 -3.89 11.16
CA LEU A 46 11.35 -3.42 11.80
C LEU A 46 11.20 -3.47 13.34
N GLY A 47 11.44 -4.64 13.92
CA GLY A 47 11.29 -4.85 15.35
C GLY A 47 9.84 -5.11 15.80
N LYS A 48 9.44 -4.59 16.98
CA LYS A 48 8.13 -4.91 17.61
C LYS A 48 7.01 -3.95 17.18
N ARG A 49 7.34 -2.69 16.90
CA ARG A 49 6.36 -1.62 16.69
C ARG A 49 6.51 -0.86 15.38
N TRP A 50 7.60 -1.04 14.68
CA TRP A 50 7.89 -0.34 13.44
C TRP A 50 7.82 -1.27 12.24
N SER A 51 7.42 -0.75 11.11
CA SER A 51 7.55 -1.38 9.79
C SER A 51 7.83 -0.32 8.73
N LEU A 52 8.42 -0.77 7.64
CA LEU A 52 8.63 0.01 6.44
C LEU A 52 7.81 -0.60 5.31
N ASN A 53 6.91 0.17 4.74
CA ASN A 53 6.15 -0.19 3.56
C ASN A 53 6.73 0.52 2.35
N VAL A 54 6.95 -0.20 1.27
CA VAL A 54 7.39 0.32 -0.03
C VAL A 54 6.33 -0.03 -1.05
N GLU A 55 5.92 0.92 -1.86
CA GLU A 55 4.88 0.75 -2.88
C GLU A 55 5.39 1.16 -4.26
N TYR A 56 4.88 0.49 -5.28
CA TYR A 56 5.13 0.79 -6.67
C TYR A 56 3.83 0.66 -7.49
N LYS A 57 3.61 1.59 -8.40
CA LYS A 57 2.43 1.65 -9.28
C LYS A 57 2.90 1.96 -10.70
N CYS A 58 2.39 1.21 -11.68
CA CYS A 58 2.79 1.38 -13.08
C CYS A 58 1.66 1.04 -14.06
N PRO A 59 0.54 1.81 -14.10
CA PRO A 59 -0.36 1.73 -15.22
C PRO A 59 0.34 2.27 -16.48
N TRP A 60 0.27 1.49 -17.56
CA TRP A 60 0.91 1.85 -18.82
C TRP A 60 -0.02 1.51 -20.00
N TRP A 61 -1.10 2.27 -20.11
CA TRP A 61 -2.12 2.05 -21.10
C TRP A 61 -2.11 3.20 -22.12
N SER A 62 -2.02 2.89 -23.41
CA SER A 62 -2.11 3.88 -24.47
C SER A 62 -2.83 3.32 -25.69
N ASP A 63 -3.71 4.13 -26.27
CA ASP A 63 -4.41 3.87 -27.52
C ASP A 63 -4.35 5.11 -28.40
N SER A 64 -3.49 5.05 -29.40
CA SER A 64 -3.26 6.16 -30.33
C SER A 64 -4.44 6.40 -31.26
N GLU A 65 -5.26 5.37 -31.57
CA GLU A 65 -6.39 5.49 -32.47
C GLU A 65 -7.51 6.30 -31.82
N HIS A 66 -7.75 6.08 -30.52
CA HIS A 66 -8.76 6.78 -29.75
C HIS A 66 -8.21 8.01 -29.01
N GLY A 67 -6.89 8.25 -29.05
CA GLY A 67 -6.24 9.35 -28.35
C GLY A 67 -6.28 9.21 -26.83
N PHE A 68 -6.25 7.97 -26.32
CA PHE A 68 -6.23 7.65 -24.91
C PHE A 68 -4.81 7.35 -24.45
N CYS A 69 -4.38 8.00 -23.37
CA CYS A 69 -3.14 7.71 -22.69
C CYS A 69 -3.36 7.79 -21.17
N TYR A 70 -3.06 6.71 -20.49
CA TYR A 70 -3.09 6.60 -19.03
C TYR A 70 -1.79 5.94 -18.59
N GLN A 71 -0.78 6.76 -18.35
CA GLN A 71 0.53 6.31 -17.95
C GLN A 71 0.92 6.99 -16.63
N LEU A 72 1.35 6.19 -15.68
CA LEU A 72 1.83 6.64 -14.39
C LEU A 72 2.96 5.70 -13.95
N ILE A 73 4.09 6.26 -13.60
CA ILE A 73 5.14 5.53 -12.88
C ILE A 73 5.31 6.22 -11.54
N SER A 74 5.04 5.50 -10.48
CA SER A 74 5.07 6.05 -9.14
C SER A 74 5.64 5.05 -8.15
N GLY A 75 6.42 5.56 -7.21
CA GLY A 75 6.91 4.82 -6.06
C GLY A 75 6.74 5.62 -4.78
N GLY A 76 6.61 4.90 -3.67
CA GLY A 76 6.46 5.52 -2.37
C GLY A 76 7.00 4.66 -1.24
N THR A 77 7.24 5.30 -0.12
CA THR A 77 7.64 4.66 1.12
C THR A 77 6.81 5.19 2.28
N GLU A 78 6.56 4.34 3.27
CA GLU A 78 5.80 4.70 4.46
C GLU A 78 6.41 4.02 5.69
N ALA A 79 6.90 4.81 6.63
CA ALA A 79 7.30 4.34 7.94
C ALA A 79 6.07 4.26 8.84
N ARG A 80 5.80 3.10 9.43
CA ARG A 80 4.59 2.82 10.21
C ARG A 80 4.92 2.50 11.65
N TYR A 81 4.17 3.08 12.55
CA TYR A 81 4.19 2.79 13.97
C TYR A 81 2.91 2.09 14.39
N TRP A 82 3.04 0.85 14.89
CA TRP A 82 1.92 -0.01 15.26
C TRP A 82 1.47 0.23 16.69
N LEU A 83 0.19 0.54 16.85
CA LEU A 83 -0.46 0.84 18.12
C LEU A 83 -0.90 -0.42 18.86
N GLY A 84 -1.22 -0.27 20.16
CA GLY A 84 -1.78 -1.33 21.00
C GLY A 84 -0.77 -2.32 21.58
N ASN A 85 -1.28 -3.38 22.20
CA ASN A 85 -0.46 -4.39 22.87
C ASN A 85 0.14 -5.36 21.86
N ARG A 86 1.48 -5.38 21.75
CA ARG A 86 2.23 -6.23 20.80
C ARG A 86 2.57 -7.62 21.34
N HIS A 87 2.20 -7.94 22.60
CA HIS A 87 2.35 -9.29 23.14
C HIS A 87 1.20 -10.20 22.71
N THR A 88 0.00 -9.65 22.54
CA THR A 88 -1.20 -10.39 22.18
C THR A 88 -1.56 -10.32 20.69
N ARG A 89 -1.04 -9.32 19.97
CA ARG A 89 -1.30 -9.14 18.54
C ARG A 89 -0.09 -9.54 17.71
N GLY A 90 -0.35 -10.20 16.59
CA GLY A 90 0.67 -10.51 15.61
C GLY A 90 1.35 -9.25 15.06
N ARG A 91 2.51 -9.42 14.44
CA ARG A 91 3.15 -8.34 13.69
C ARG A 91 2.28 -7.94 12.51
N LEU A 92 2.35 -6.67 12.13
CA LEU A 92 1.61 -6.12 10.99
C LEU A 92 0.09 -6.32 11.09
N SER A 93 -0.49 -6.21 12.30
CA SER A 93 -1.93 -6.28 12.52
C SER A 93 -2.42 -5.24 13.52
N GLY A 94 -3.66 -4.78 13.35
CA GLY A 94 -4.29 -3.75 14.17
C GLY A 94 -4.06 -2.34 13.62
N HIS A 95 -4.14 -1.34 14.48
CA HIS A 95 -4.02 0.07 14.13
C HIS A 95 -2.57 0.52 13.96
N PHE A 96 -2.32 1.41 13.00
CA PHE A 96 -1.02 2.04 12.82
C PHE A 96 -1.16 3.53 12.47
N LEU A 97 -0.10 4.27 12.76
CA LEU A 97 0.16 5.60 12.26
C LEU A 97 1.36 5.52 11.31
N GLY A 98 1.29 6.19 10.18
CA GLY A 98 2.34 6.22 9.18
C GLY A 98 2.76 7.63 8.81
N ILE A 99 4.03 7.77 8.41
CA ILE A 99 4.54 8.94 7.70
C ILE A 99 4.98 8.42 6.34
N TYR A 100 4.47 9.03 5.27
CA TYR A 100 4.75 8.58 3.91
C TYR A 100 5.31 9.69 3.04
N ALA A 101 6.05 9.27 2.03
CA ALA A 101 6.46 10.08 0.90
C ALA A 101 6.32 9.24 -0.37
N GLU A 102 5.75 9.82 -1.40
CA GLU A 102 5.60 9.21 -2.72
C GLU A 102 5.87 10.21 -3.83
N GLY A 103 6.23 9.71 -5.01
CA GLY A 103 6.44 10.55 -6.16
C GLY A 103 6.50 9.74 -7.44
N GLY A 104 6.41 10.46 -8.55
CA GLY A 104 6.40 9.83 -9.87
C GLY A 104 6.20 10.82 -11.00
N THR A 105 5.96 10.24 -12.17
CA THR A 105 5.61 10.98 -13.39
C THR A 105 4.33 10.42 -13.97
N TYR A 106 3.55 11.26 -14.64
CA TYR A 106 2.30 10.83 -15.25
C TYR A 106 2.09 11.47 -16.63
N ASP A 107 1.37 10.74 -17.50
CA ASP A 107 0.90 11.22 -18.78
C ASP A 107 -0.57 10.81 -18.95
N PHE A 108 -1.46 11.79 -18.93
CA PHE A 108 -2.89 11.59 -19.02
C PHE A 108 -3.47 12.29 -20.23
N GLN A 109 -4.04 11.50 -21.12
CA GLN A 109 -4.81 11.98 -22.25
C GLN A 109 -6.11 11.17 -22.33
N LEU A 110 -7.25 11.84 -22.21
CA LEU A 110 -8.56 11.20 -22.27
C LEU A 110 -9.24 11.34 -23.62
N GLU A 111 -8.83 12.33 -24.41
CA GLU A 111 -9.35 12.58 -25.75
C GLU A 111 -8.26 13.18 -26.65
N LYS A 112 -8.42 13.06 -27.98
CA LYS A 112 -7.50 13.68 -28.96
C LYS A 112 -7.34 15.20 -28.84
N LYS A 113 -8.16 15.85 -28.01
CA LYS A 113 -8.22 17.32 -27.88
C LYS A 113 -7.33 17.92 -26.79
N GLN A 114 -7.05 17.17 -25.72
CA GLN A 114 -6.29 17.69 -24.59
C GLN A 114 -5.47 16.58 -23.93
N GLY A 115 -4.22 16.90 -23.58
CA GLY A 115 -3.35 16.02 -22.80
C GLY A 115 -2.67 16.78 -21.66
N TYR A 116 -2.47 16.10 -20.55
CA TYR A 116 -1.73 16.60 -19.40
C TYR A 116 -0.55 15.69 -19.13
N ARG A 117 0.65 16.22 -19.29
CA ARG A 117 1.88 15.50 -18.96
C ARG A 117 2.48 16.10 -17.70
N GLY A 118 2.48 15.34 -16.62
CA GLY A 118 3.17 15.70 -15.40
C GLY A 118 4.66 15.44 -15.53
N LYS A 119 5.46 16.49 -15.38
CA LYS A 119 6.91 16.35 -15.33
C LYS A 119 7.33 15.56 -14.10
N TYR A 120 6.71 15.84 -12.97
CA TYR A 120 6.79 15.10 -11.73
C TYR A 120 5.57 15.39 -10.85
N TYR A 121 5.30 14.52 -9.93
CA TYR A 121 4.56 14.84 -8.72
C TYR A 121 5.31 14.30 -7.51
N ALA A 122 5.15 14.95 -6.38
CA ALA A 122 5.64 14.51 -5.09
C ALA A 122 4.56 14.74 -4.04
N ALA A 123 4.36 13.80 -3.15
CA ALA A 123 3.45 13.93 -2.03
C ALA A 123 4.09 13.39 -0.76
N ALA A 124 3.82 14.06 0.35
CA ALA A 124 4.25 13.60 1.67
C ALA A 124 3.17 13.92 2.70
N GLY A 125 3.03 13.07 3.70
CA GLY A 125 1.99 13.25 4.68
C GLY A 125 1.98 12.22 5.78
N MET A 126 0.86 12.20 6.51
CA MET A 126 0.61 11.27 7.60
C MET A 126 -0.59 10.39 7.23
N ALA A 127 -0.52 9.12 7.61
CA ALA A 127 -1.58 8.15 7.38
C ALA A 127 -1.99 7.49 8.69
N TYR A 128 -3.25 7.11 8.75
CA TYR A 128 -3.80 6.23 9.77
C TYR A 128 -4.44 5.04 9.09
N GLY A 129 -4.22 3.86 9.64
CA GLY A 129 -4.80 2.65 9.07
C GLY A 129 -5.06 1.56 10.09
N TYR A 130 -5.78 0.56 9.60
CA TYR A 130 -6.15 -0.63 10.35
C TYR A 130 -6.00 -1.87 9.48
N VAL A 131 -5.31 -2.88 10.00
CA VAL A 131 -5.16 -4.19 9.36
C VAL A 131 -5.93 -5.23 10.14
N HIS A 132 -6.91 -5.84 9.47
CA HIS A 132 -7.73 -6.93 9.99
C HIS A 132 -7.25 -8.27 9.44
N SER A 133 -6.89 -9.19 10.33
CA SER A 133 -6.49 -10.54 9.93
C SER A 133 -7.72 -11.37 9.57
N LEU A 134 -7.80 -11.84 8.33
CA LEU A 134 -8.87 -12.71 7.83
C LEU A 134 -8.53 -14.18 8.04
N ALA A 135 -7.26 -14.53 7.86
CA ALA A 135 -6.73 -15.87 8.01
C ALA A 135 -5.27 -15.83 8.49
N ARG A 136 -4.65 -16.99 8.68
CA ARG A 136 -3.25 -17.11 9.15
C ARG A 136 -2.25 -16.32 8.29
N HIS A 137 -2.47 -16.29 6.98
CA HIS A 137 -1.58 -15.65 6.00
C HIS A 137 -2.25 -14.52 5.22
N LEU A 138 -3.50 -14.20 5.52
CA LEU A 138 -4.29 -13.24 4.77
C LEU A 138 -4.90 -12.19 5.69
N ALA A 139 -4.77 -10.92 5.30
CA ALA A 139 -5.38 -9.80 6.00
C ALA A 139 -5.90 -8.76 4.99
N ILE A 140 -6.74 -7.87 5.46
CA ILE A 140 -7.19 -6.70 4.71
C ILE A 140 -6.76 -5.44 5.46
N GLU A 141 -6.25 -4.46 4.72
CA GLU A 141 -5.82 -3.16 5.23
C GLU A 141 -6.73 -2.06 4.73
N PHE A 142 -7.11 -1.18 5.63
CA PHE A 142 -7.78 0.08 5.32
C PHE A 142 -6.89 1.22 5.81
N SER A 143 -6.58 2.18 4.97
CA SER A 143 -5.84 3.36 5.39
C SER A 143 -6.24 4.61 4.63
N VAL A 144 -6.15 5.74 5.34
CA VAL A 144 -6.35 7.08 4.81
C VAL A 144 -5.22 7.98 5.24
N GLY A 145 -4.83 8.91 4.38
CA GLY A 145 -3.75 9.84 4.67
C GLY A 145 -4.08 11.25 4.21
N ILE A 146 -3.58 12.19 4.98
CA ILE A 146 -3.58 13.61 4.65
C ILE A 146 -2.15 14.07 4.45
N GLY A 147 -1.94 14.97 3.50
CA GLY A 147 -0.59 15.42 3.19
C GLY A 147 -0.57 16.61 2.26
N TYR A 148 0.63 16.93 1.86
CA TYR A 148 0.94 17.94 0.87
C TYR A 148 1.34 17.25 -0.43
N LEU A 149 0.79 17.73 -1.54
CA LEU A 149 1.11 17.29 -2.90
C LEU A 149 1.60 18.49 -3.71
N ASP A 150 2.70 18.28 -4.39
CA ASP A 150 3.30 19.21 -5.34
C ASP A 150 3.42 18.55 -6.71
N THR A 151 3.03 19.25 -7.76
CA THR A 151 3.16 18.74 -9.14
C THR A 151 3.41 19.86 -10.13
N GLU A 152 4.27 19.60 -11.10
CA GLU A 152 4.49 20.43 -12.26
C GLU A 152 3.95 19.72 -13.50
N TYR A 153 3.03 20.36 -14.20
CA TYR A 153 2.39 19.78 -15.39
C TYR A 153 2.55 20.67 -16.61
N ARG A 154 2.51 20.04 -17.78
CA ARG A 154 2.39 20.67 -19.09
C ARG A 154 1.03 20.30 -19.69
N LYS A 155 0.33 21.31 -20.16
CA LYS A 155 -0.93 21.13 -20.86
C LYS A 155 -0.66 21.20 -22.37
N TYR A 156 -1.19 20.20 -23.08
CA TYR A 156 -1.17 20.12 -24.53
C TYR A 156 -2.59 20.26 -25.05
N ILE A 157 -2.74 21.01 -26.15
CA ILE A 157 -4.00 21.18 -26.88
C ILE A 157 -3.81 20.70 -28.32
N SER A 158 -4.87 20.17 -28.90
CA SER A 158 -4.88 19.79 -30.31
C SER A 158 -4.91 21.03 -31.20
N TYR A 159 -3.97 21.11 -32.14
CA TYR A 159 -3.99 22.06 -33.25
C TYR A 159 -3.88 21.24 -34.55
N GLY A 160 -5.03 21.12 -35.26
CA GLY A 160 -5.10 20.16 -36.36
C GLY A 160 -5.02 18.71 -35.90
N ASN A 161 -4.01 17.97 -36.35
CA ASN A 161 -3.79 16.58 -36.02
C ASN A 161 -2.68 16.37 -34.97
N ASP A 162 -2.04 17.44 -34.53
CA ASP A 162 -0.90 17.42 -33.60
C ASP A 162 -1.26 18.01 -32.24
N LEU A 163 -0.61 17.52 -31.19
CA LEU A 163 -0.68 18.07 -29.85
C LEU A 163 0.41 19.13 -29.66
N VAL A 164 0.01 20.36 -29.47
CA VAL A 164 0.92 21.51 -29.29
C VAL A 164 0.93 21.91 -27.79
N TRP A 165 2.13 22.21 -27.31
CA TRP A 165 2.29 22.74 -25.95
C TRP A 165 1.57 24.07 -25.80
N ALA A 166 0.63 24.12 -24.86
CA ALA A 166 -0.18 25.33 -24.61
C ALA A 166 0.30 26.12 -23.39
N SER A 167 0.57 25.42 -22.30
CA SER A 167 1.00 26.05 -21.05
C SER A 167 1.66 25.07 -20.12
N SER A 168 2.40 25.58 -19.12
CA SER A 168 2.86 24.82 -17.97
C SER A 168 2.36 25.48 -16.69
N GLY A 169 2.12 24.69 -15.66
CA GLY A 169 1.67 25.14 -14.36
C GLY A 169 2.24 24.31 -13.23
N LYS A 170 2.25 24.91 -12.04
CA LYS A 170 2.49 24.21 -10.78
C LYS A 170 1.20 24.16 -10.00
N TYR A 171 0.94 23.05 -9.36
CA TYR A 171 -0.22 22.87 -8.51
C TYR A 171 0.20 22.30 -7.16
N HIS A 172 -0.28 22.93 -6.11
CA HIS A 172 -0.05 22.53 -4.72
C HIS A 172 -1.38 22.22 -4.07
N PHE A 173 -1.45 21.13 -3.35
CA PHE A 173 -2.65 20.68 -2.67
C PHE A 173 -2.33 20.21 -1.25
N VAL A 174 -3.15 20.62 -0.29
CA VAL A 174 -3.13 20.12 1.08
C VAL A 174 -4.48 19.49 1.37
N GLY A 175 -4.48 18.22 1.74
CA GLY A 175 -5.73 17.49 1.99
C GLY A 175 -5.54 15.97 1.95
N PRO A 176 -6.62 15.22 1.67
CA PRO A 176 -6.53 13.76 1.51
C PRO A 176 -5.71 13.43 0.26
N THR A 177 -4.53 12.87 0.47
CA THR A 177 -3.59 12.50 -0.60
C THR A 177 -3.38 10.98 -0.72
N LYS A 178 -3.92 10.20 0.24
CA LYS A 178 -3.78 8.75 0.26
C LYS A 178 -5.07 8.09 0.73
N ALA A 179 -5.51 7.06 -0.01
CA ALA A 179 -6.57 6.15 0.39
C ALA A 179 -6.23 4.74 -0.11
N LYS A 180 -6.36 3.74 0.76
CA LYS A 180 -6.04 2.36 0.45
C LYS A 180 -7.08 1.40 1.01
N VAL A 181 -7.40 0.40 0.21
CA VAL A 181 -8.01 -0.86 0.62
C VAL A 181 -7.14 -1.94 0.03
N SER A 182 -6.30 -2.57 0.84
CA SER A 182 -5.30 -3.51 0.32
C SER A 182 -5.52 -4.92 0.84
N LEU A 183 -5.38 -5.89 -0.07
CA LEU A 183 -5.23 -7.28 0.29
C LEU A 183 -3.79 -7.52 0.72
N VAL A 184 -3.60 -8.16 1.87
CA VAL A 184 -2.30 -8.34 2.52
C VAL A 184 -1.99 -9.81 2.67
N TRP A 185 -0.90 -10.26 2.08
CA TRP A 185 -0.38 -11.62 2.22
C TRP A 185 0.80 -11.63 3.17
N LEU A 186 0.62 -12.32 4.30
CA LEU A 186 1.62 -12.39 5.36
C LEU A 186 2.53 -13.61 5.15
N LEU A 187 3.80 -13.37 4.86
CA LEU A 187 4.82 -14.40 4.79
C LEU A 187 5.43 -14.59 6.18
N THR A 188 5.35 -15.81 6.67
CA THR A 188 5.80 -16.17 8.01
C THR A 188 6.95 -17.16 7.94
N SER A 189 7.96 -16.96 8.78
CA SER A 189 9.01 -17.98 8.99
C SER A 189 8.62 -18.86 10.18
N GLY A 190 8.44 -20.14 9.94
CA GLY A 190 8.34 -21.15 10.98
C GLY A 190 9.76 -21.56 11.41
N ARG A 191 10.06 -21.40 12.68
CA ARG A 191 11.12 -22.13 13.39
C ARG A 191 10.50 -22.97 14.46
#